data_c63e45812e936f73f1631740aedb5d79
#
_entry.id   c63e45812e936f73f1631740aedb5d79
#
_cell.length_a   1.000
_cell.length_b   1.000
_cell.length_c   1.000
_cell.angle_alpha   90.00
_cell.angle_beta   90.00
_cell.angle_gamma   90.00
#
_symmetry.space_group_name_H-M   'P 1'
#
loop_
_entity.id
_entity.type
_entity.pdbx_description
1 polymer ?
#
loop_
_entity_poly.entity_id
_entity_poly.type
_entity_poly.pdbx_seq_one_letter_code
_entity_poly.pdbx_strand_id
1 'polypeptide(L)'
;MWTIMIGSKNRAKVHALQEVVIRDKIIVRSEAVSSDVASQPFSDQETIQGAINRANHCLSFDGVDYGVGLEGGVVRSEYGLFLCNWGALVSQTGDQWVAGGARVPLPQEVAHELEGGKELGDIMESLTKNPDVRMTDGAIGYLTDGEISRKAMFQHVVHLLIGQARRDGHLLRTVTH
;
A
#
# COMPACT_ATOMS: atom_id res chain seq x y z
N MET A 1 -3.38 20.09 -13.92
CA MET A 1 -2.30 19.15 -13.58
C MET A 1 -2.42 18.86 -12.09
N TRP A 2 -2.53 17.58 -11.68
CA TRP A 2 -2.72 17.19 -10.27
C TRP A 2 -1.40 16.80 -9.63
N THR A 3 -1.24 17.06 -8.35
CA THR A 3 -0.13 16.57 -7.54
C THR A 3 -0.65 15.52 -6.56
N ILE A 4 -0.18 14.29 -6.70
CA ILE A 4 -0.46 13.20 -5.76
C ILE A 4 0.78 12.93 -4.93
N MET A 5 0.65 12.92 -3.61
CA MET A 5 1.73 12.52 -2.70
C MET A 5 1.44 11.15 -2.10
N ILE A 6 2.43 10.25 -2.17
CA ILE A 6 2.39 8.97 -1.45
C ILE A 6 3.13 9.07 -0.12
N GLY A 7 2.48 8.63 0.95
CA GLY A 7 3.02 8.65 2.32
C GLY A 7 4.05 7.55 2.60
N SER A 8 5.03 7.37 1.71
CA SER A 8 6.05 6.33 1.84
C SER A 8 7.27 6.65 0.98
N LYS A 9 8.47 6.28 1.44
CA LYS A 9 9.71 6.22 0.64
C LYS A 9 10.02 4.80 0.12
N ASN A 10 9.19 3.82 0.42
CA ASN A 10 9.38 2.45 -0.04
C ASN A 10 9.27 2.40 -1.57
N ARG A 11 10.34 1.93 -2.24
CA ARG A 11 10.46 1.92 -3.71
C ARG A 11 9.30 1.19 -4.39
N ALA A 12 8.91 0.03 -3.88
CA ALA A 12 7.82 -0.75 -4.47
C ALA A 12 6.49 0.00 -4.44
N LYS A 13 6.19 0.71 -3.34
CA LYS A 13 4.99 1.53 -3.19
C LYS A 13 5.02 2.77 -4.09
N VAL A 14 6.16 3.47 -4.13
CA VAL A 14 6.32 4.68 -4.96
C VAL A 14 6.22 4.34 -6.44
N HIS A 15 6.94 3.32 -6.90
CA HIS A 15 6.90 2.87 -8.30
C HIS A 15 5.51 2.35 -8.69
N ALA A 16 4.80 1.68 -7.77
CA ALA A 16 3.42 1.24 -8.01
C ALA A 16 2.51 2.42 -8.39
N LEU A 17 2.57 3.54 -7.65
CA LEU A 17 1.80 4.72 -7.99
C LEU A 17 2.27 5.37 -9.29
N GLN A 18 3.58 5.59 -9.44
CA GLN A 18 4.17 6.25 -10.62
C GLN A 18 3.77 5.55 -11.91
N GLU A 19 3.88 4.23 -11.98
CA GLU A 19 3.56 3.45 -13.18
C GLU A 19 2.07 3.47 -13.51
N VAL A 20 1.19 3.48 -12.50
CA VAL A 20 -0.26 3.53 -12.73
C VAL A 20 -0.70 4.87 -13.33
N VAL A 21 -0.07 5.97 -12.92
CA VAL A 21 -0.44 7.33 -13.39
C VAL A 21 0.49 7.89 -14.46
N ILE A 22 1.42 7.09 -14.99
CA ILE A 22 2.48 7.55 -15.91
C ILE A 22 1.94 8.23 -17.19
N ARG A 23 0.74 7.87 -17.62
CA ARG A 23 0.10 8.44 -18.82
C ARG A 23 -0.81 9.64 -18.52
N ASP A 24 -0.90 9.99 -17.25
CA ASP A 24 -1.75 11.09 -16.79
C ASP A 24 -0.90 12.36 -16.59
N LYS A 25 -1.53 13.53 -16.62
CA LYS A 25 -0.86 14.79 -16.24
C LYS A 25 -0.82 14.94 -14.71
N ILE A 26 -0.12 13.99 -14.05
CA ILE A 26 -0.04 13.88 -12.59
C ILE A 26 1.44 13.96 -12.18
N ILE A 27 1.72 14.82 -11.21
CA ILE A 27 3.01 14.89 -10.52
C ILE A 27 2.93 13.97 -9.31
N VAL A 28 3.86 13.01 -9.21
CA VAL A 28 3.97 12.13 -8.04
C VAL A 28 5.07 12.64 -7.13
N ARG A 29 4.71 12.92 -5.87
CA ARG A 29 5.64 13.23 -4.78
C ARG A 29 5.63 12.09 -3.77
N SER A 30 6.71 11.91 -3.03
CA SER A 30 6.80 10.90 -1.98
C SER A 30 7.43 11.46 -0.72
N GLU A 31 6.85 11.12 0.45
CA GLU A 31 7.40 11.48 1.75
C GLU A 31 7.13 10.36 2.77
N ALA A 32 8.05 10.16 3.70
CA ALA A 32 7.82 9.23 4.80
C ALA A 32 6.92 9.91 5.84
N VAL A 33 5.72 9.36 6.02
CA VAL A 33 4.78 9.84 7.04
C VAL A 33 4.36 8.67 7.94
N SER A 34 3.91 8.98 9.16
CA SER A 34 3.44 7.97 10.10
C SER A 34 2.14 7.33 9.63
N SER A 35 1.94 6.06 9.97
CA SER A 35 0.65 5.37 9.83
C SER A 35 -0.25 5.56 11.05
N ASP A 36 0.33 5.97 12.19
CA ASP A 36 -0.33 6.14 13.50
C ASP A 36 -1.08 4.87 13.98
N VAL A 37 -0.66 3.72 13.49
CA VAL A 37 -1.08 2.39 13.94
C VAL A 37 0.17 1.57 14.30
N ALA A 38 -0.01 0.34 14.78
CA ALA A 38 1.11 -0.55 15.06
C ALA A 38 1.98 -0.77 13.82
N SER A 39 3.29 -0.95 14.00
CA SER A 39 4.24 -1.24 12.91
C SER A 39 3.88 -2.53 12.17
N GLN A 40 3.27 -3.49 12.88
CA GLN A 40 2.67 -4.70 12.32
C GLN A 40 1.17 -4.72 12.61
N PRO A 41 0.32 -4.26 11.67
CA PRO A 41 -1.14 -4.37 11.82
C PRO A 41 -1.61 -5.84 11.77
N PHE A 42 -2.58 -6.18 12.64
CA PHE A 42 -3.13 -7.54 12.79
C PHE A 42 -4.62 -7.65 12.44
N SER A 43 -5.14 -6.67 11.72
CA SER A 43 -6.52 -6.69 11.20
C SER A 43 -6.63 -5.87 9.93
N ASP A 44 -7.66 -6.13 9.14
CA ASP A 44 -8.02 -5.26 8.02
C ASP A 44 -8.30 -3.83 8.48
N GLN A 45 -9.07 -3.68 9.55
CA GLN A 45 -9.43 -2.38 10.09
C GLN A 45 -8.19 -1.54 10.45
N GLU A 46 -7.23 -2.12 11.15
CA GLU A 46 -5.98 -1.44 11.51
C GLU A 46 -5.14 -1.10 10.28
N THR A 47 -5.05 -2.02 9.32
CA THR A 47 -4.32 -1.81 8.07
C THR A 47 -4.96 -0.71 7.22
N ILE A 48 -6.29 -0.68 7.11
CA ILE A 48 -7.04 0.39 6.43
C ILE A 48 -6.80 1.72 7.13
N GLN A 49 -6.90 1.76 8.47
CA GLN A 49 -6.69 3.00 9.22
C GLN A 49 -5.28 3.54 9.02
N GLY A 50 -4.26 2.68 9.00
CA GLY A 50 -2.89 3.08 8.69
C GLY A 50 -2.74 3.68 7.30
N ALA A 51 -3.40 3.11 6.30
CA ALA A 51 -3.42 3.65 4.94
C ALA A 51 -4.11 5.02 4.88
N ILE A 52 -5.26 5.18 5.54
CA ILE A 52 -6.00 6.45 5.62
C ILE A 52 -5.17 7.53 6.32
N ASN A 53 -4.54 7.20 7.44
CA ASN A 53 -3.69 8.14 8.19
C ASN A 53 -2.53 8.65 7.32
N ARG A 54 -1.83 7.76 6.61
CA ARG A 54 -0.76 8.17 5.68
C ARG A 54 -1.28 9.07 4.57
N ALA A 55 -2.44 8.77 3.99
CA ALA A 55 -3.03 9.59 2.95
C ALA A 55 -3.37 11.00 3.46
N ASN A 56 -3.96 11.10 4.64
CA ASN A 56 -4.28 12.39 5.28
C ASN A 56 -3.03 13.18 5.64
N HIS A 57 -1.99 12.56 6.17
CA HIS A 57 -0.73 13.25 6.46
C HIS A 57 -0.09 13.86 5.21
N CYS A 58 -0.23 13.23 4.04
CA CYS A 58 0.24 13.79 2.78
C CYS A 58 -0.42 15.12 2.42
N LEU A 59 -1.68 15.31 2.79
CA LEU A 59 -2.43 16.54 2.48
C LEU A 59 -1.98 17.77 3.29
N SER A 60 -1.17 17.59 4.33
CA SER A 60 -0.58 18.70 5.09
C SER A 60 0.60 19.37 4.37
N PHE A 61 1.09 18.79 3.28
CA PHE A 61 2.18 19.37 2.50
C PHE A 61 1.65 20.30 1.42
N ASP A 62 2.32 21.45 1.26
CA ASP A 62 1.91 22.48 0.30
C ASP A 62 1.87 21.94 -1.15
N GLY A 63 0.81 22.31 -1.86
CA GLY A 63 0.62 22.01 -3.27
C GLY A 63 0.30 20.53 -3.56
N VAL A 64 -0.18 19.79 -2.58
CA VAL A 64 -0.68 18.41 -2.74
C VAL A 64 -2.19 18.44 -2.89
N ASP A 65 -2.70 17.88 -3.98
CA ASP A 65 -4.14 17.80 -4.25
C ASP A 65 -4.74 16.49 -3.69
N TYR A 66 -3.97 15.41 -3.72
CA TYR A 66 -4.37 14.09 -3.24
C TYR A 66 -3.25 13.41 -2.44
N GLY A 67 -3.63 12.78 -1.35
CA GLY A 67 -2.77 11.92 -0.56
C GLY A 67 -3.05 10.44 -0.83
N VAL A 68 -1.98 9.63 -0.94
CA VAL A 68 -2.07 8.17 -1.06
C VAL A 68 -1.35 7.52 0.11
N GLY A 69 -2.04 6.61 0.79
CA GLY A 69 -1.47 5.70 1.77
C GLY A 69 -1.59 4.25 1.30
N LEU A 70 -0.51 3.51 1.41
CA LEU A 70 -0.47 2.07 1.13
C LEU A 70 0.09 1.34 2.34
N GLU A 71 -0.65 0.37 2.86
CA GLU A 71 -0.28 -0.36 4.06
C GLU A 71 -0.37 -1.87 3.86
N GLY A 72 0.54 -2.60 4.48
CA GLY A 72 0.49 -4.05 4.58
C GLY A 72 0.22 -4.47 6.02
N GLY A 73 -0.45 -5.60 6.18
CA GLY A 73 -0.77 -6.16 7.47
C GLY A 73 -1.02 -7.67 7.37
N VAL A 74 -1.50 -8.21 8.45
CA VAL A 74 -2.00 -9.58 8.52
C VAL A 74 -3.40 -9.60 9.10
N VAL A 75 -4.17 -10.61 8.74
CA VAL A 75 -5.52 -10.77 9.23
C VAL A 75 -5.79 -12.24 9.57
N ARG A 76 -6.42 -12.47 10.71
CA ARG A 76 -6.82 -13.82 11.12
C ARG A 76 -8.15 -14.19 10.50
N SER A 77 -8.23 -15.41 10.00
CA SER A 77 -9.46 -16.04 9.52
C SER A 77 -9.59 -17.47 10.09
N GLU A 78 -10.72 -18.11 9.81
CA GLU A 78 -10.89 -19.54 10.12
C GLU A 78 -9.93 -20.46 9.35
N TYR A 79 -9.34 -19.96 8.27
CA TYR A 79 -8.34 -20.68 7.45
C TYR A 79 -6.89 -20.34 7.81
N GLY A 80 -6.66 -19.64 8.92
CA GLY A 80 -5.34 -19.26 9.39
C GLY A 80 -5.06 -17.76 9.31
N LEU A 81 -3.79 -17.41 9.40
CA LEU A 81 -3.32 -16.02 9.30
C LEU A 81 -2.97 -15.69 7.84
N PHE A 82 -3.47 -14.58 7.34
CA PHE A 82 -3.30 -14.15 5.95
C PHE A 82 -2.50 -12.85 5.88
N LEU A 83 -1.61 -12.75 4.90
CA LEU A 83 -1.14 -11.47 4.41
C LEU A 83 -2.33 -10.67 3.88
N CYS A 84 -2.39 -9.39 4.19
CA CYS A 84 -3.32 -8.44 3.57
C CYS A 84 -2.60 -7.15 3.19
N ASN A 85 -3.19 -6.39 2.28
CA ASN A 85 -2.74 -5.06 1.93
C ASN A 85 -3.91 -4.17 1.56
N TRP A 86 -3.81 -2.91 1.95
CA TRP A 86 -4.84 -1.90 1.76
C TRP A 86 -4.25 -0.58 1.30
N GLY A 87 -5.05 0.19 0.62
CA GLY A 87 -4.71 1.54 0.22
C GLY A 87 -5.86 2.50 0.46
N ALA A 88 -5.50 3.77 0.62
CA ALA A 88 -6.42 4.89 0.67
C ALA A 88 -5.93 6.01 -0.26
N LEU A 89 -6.87 6.67 -0.91
CA LEU A 89 -6.69 7.91 -1.65
C LEU A 89 -7.62 8.95 -1.03
N VAL A 90 -7.10 10.12 -0.68
CA VAL A 90 -7.88 11.20 -0.06
C VAL A 90 -7.63 12.50 -0.83
N SER A 91 -8.69 13.25 -1.15
CA SER A 91 -8.61 14.56 -1.80
C SER A 91 -8.54 15.68 -0.78
N GLN A 92 -8.06 16.87 -1.21
CA GLN A 92 -8.13 18.08 -0.39
C GLN A 92 -9.58 18.52 -0.09
N THR A 93 -10.55 18.06 -0.87
CA THR A 93 -11.98 18.33 -0.64
C THR A 93 -12.62 17.39 0.38
N GLY A 94 -11.86 16.40 0.86
CA GLY A 94 -12.30 15.46 1.89
C GLY A 94 -12.91 14.15 1.35
N ASP A 95 -12.92 13.97 0.02
CA ASP A 95 -13.36 12.69 -0.57
C ASP A 95 -12.31 11.62 -0.32
N GLN A 96 -12.78 10.39 -0.03
CA GLN A 96 -11.95 9.28 0.36
C GLN A 96 -12.34 8.00 -0.36
N TRP A 97 -11.35 7.30 -0.89
CA TRP A 97 -11.48 5.98 -1.50
C TRP A 97 -10.55 5.00 -0.81
N VAL A 98 -11.05 3.78 -0.62
CA VAL A 98 -10.30 2.70 0.03
C VAL A 98 -10.41 1.46 -0.83
N ALA A 99 -9.33 0.70 -0.92
CA ALA A 99 -9.30 -0.57 -1.66
C ALA A 99 -8.35 -1.57 -1.00
N GLY A 100 -8.76 -2.84 -1.00
CA GLY A 100 -7.94 -3.97 -0.60
C GLY A 100 -7.39 -4.73 -1.80
N GLY A 101 -6.28 -5.40 -1.60
CA GLY A 101 -5.60 -6.19 -2.63
C GLY A 101 -5.49 -7.67 -2.29
N ALA A 102 -4.31 -8.23 -2.51
CA ALA A 102 -4.04 -9.65 -2.35
C ALA A 102 -4.28 -10.14 -0.91
N ARG A 103 -4.75 -11.39 -0.83
CA ARG A 103 -4.81 -12.17 0.42
C ARG A 103 -4.17 -13.51 0.16
N VAL A 104 -3.14 -13.85 0.94
CA VAL A 104 -2.40 -15.10 0.81
C VAL A 104 -2.19 -15.68 2.20
N PRO A 105 -2.46 -16.96 2.43
CA PRO A 105 -2.22 -17.60 3.72
C PRO A 105 -0.72 -17.60 4.03
N LEU A 106 -0.38 -17.31 5.28
CA LEU A 106 0.99 -17.40 5.78
C LEU A 106 1.31 -18.84 6.20
N PRO A 107 2.52 -19.34 5.93
CA PRO A 107 3.01 -20.58 6.50
C PRO A 107 2.88 -20.59 8.03
N GLN A 108 2.64 -21.75 8.62
CA GLN A 108 2.38 -21.87 10.05
C GLN A 108 3.56 -21.37 10.90
N GLU A 109 4.80 -21.62 10.48
CA GLU A 109 6.00 -21.12 11.14
C GLU A 109 6.09 -19.60 11.12
N VAL A 110 5.71 -18.95 10.01
CA VAL A 110 5.66 -17.47 9.90
C VAL A 110 4.58 -16.90 10.81
N ALA A 111 3.39 -17.52 10.80
CA ALA A 111 2.28 -17.11 11.67
C ALA A 111 2.66 -17.19 13.15
N HIS A 112 3.36 -18.26 13.55
CA HIS A 112 3.82 -18.44 14.94
C HIS A 112 4.81 -17.35 15.37
N GLU A 113 5.77 -16.98 14.52
CA GLU A 113 6.72 -15.91 14.81
C GLU A 113 6.06 -14.53 14.91
N LEU A 114 5.07 -14.25 14.03
CA LEU A 114 4.26 -13.03 14.09
C LEU A 114 3.46 -12.95 15.41
N GLU A 115 2.83 -14.05 15.81
CA GLU A 115 2.09 -14.13 17.08
C GLU A 115 3.02 -13.99 18.28
N GLY A 116 4.30 -14.35 18.14
CA GLY A 116 5.36 -14.13 19.10
C GLY A 116 5.86 -12.69 19.17
N GLY A 117 5.32 -11.78 18.35
CA GLY A 117 5.62 -10.34 18.39
C GLY A 117 6.66 -9.86 17.37
N LYS A 118 7.15 -10.72 16.47
CA LYS A 118 8.03 -10.29 15.39
C LYS A 118 7.24 -9.60 14.28
N GLU A 119 7.88 -8.69 13.56
CA GLU A 119 7.32 -8.10 12.35
C GLU A 119 7.52 -9.02 11.13
N LEU A 120 6.55 -9.03 10.21
CA LEU A 120 6.64 -9.84 8.99
C LEU A 120 7.89 -9.53 8.17
N GLY A 121 8.30 -8.26 8.11
CA GLY A 121 9.52 -7.87 7.42
C GLY A 121 10.78 -8.53 8.00
N ASP A 122 10.92 -8.58 9.32
CA ASP A 122 12.08 -9.20 9.99
C ASP A 122 12.10 -10.72 9.75
N ILE A 123 10.92 -11.35 9.80
CA ILE A 123 10.78 -12.77 9.50
C ILE A 123 11.21 -13.07 8.06
N MET A 124 10.76 -12.24 7.10
CA MET A 124 11.12 -12.41 5.69
C MET A 124 12.61 -12.17 5.43
N GLU A 125 13.23 -11.18 6.05
CA GLU A 125 14.68 -10.96 5.98
C GLU A 125 15.46 -12.20 6.45
N SER A 126 15.02 -12.79 7.55
CA SER A 126 15.62 -14.01 8.11
C SER A 126 15.44 -15.21 7.18
N LEU A 127 14.24 -15.42 6.64
CA LEU A 127 13.93 -16.57 5.78
C LEU A 127 14.60 -16.48 4.40
N THR A 128 14.60 -15.29 3.81
CA THR A 128 15.15 -15.08 2.45
C THR A 128 16.65 -14.81 2.47
N LYS A 129 17.22 -14.51 3.63
CA LYS A 129 18.60 -13.99 3.80
C LYS A 129 18.89 -12.76 2.93
N ASN A 130 17.85 -11.97 2.65
CA ASN A 130 17.91 -10.77 1.84
C ASN A 130 17.47 -9.57 2.69
N PRO A 131 18.39 -8.67 3.09
CA PRO A 131 18.06 -7.49 3.90
C PRO A 131 17.19 -6.48 3.13
N ASP A 132 17.18 -6.54 1.80
CA ASP A 132 16.41 -5.64 0.94
C ASP A 132 15.01 -6.18 0.59
N VAL A 133 14.60 -7.33 1.14
CA VAL A 133 13.32 -7.97 0.81
C VAL A 133 12.12 -7.03 0.99
N ARG A 134 12.15 -6.16 2.00
CA ARG A 134 11.09 -5.16 2.26
C ARG A 134 10.98 -4.12 1.14
N MET A 135 12.06 -3.86 0.42
CA MET A 135 12.13 -2.85 -0.64
C MET A 135 11.90 -3.44 -2.03
N THR A 136 11.98 -4.74 -2.17
CA THR A 136 11.87 -5.49 -3.43
C THR A 136 10.56 -6.31 -3.46
N ASP A 137 10.66 -7.62 -3.35
CA ASP A 137 9.54 -8.54 -3.54
C ASP A 137 8.64 -8.66 -2.31
N GLY A 138 9.19 -8.41 -1.12
CA GLY A 138 8.45 -8.52 0.14
C GLY A 138 7.97 -9.94 0.43
N ALA A 139 7.07 -10.06 1.40
CA ALA A 139 6.48 -11.32 1.75
C ALA A 139 5.67 -11.94 0.60
N ILE A 140 4.99 -11.12 -0.20
CA ILE A 140 4.19 -11.63 -1.33
C ILE A 140 5.05 -12.35 -2.37
N GLY A 141 6.26 -11.85 -2.67
CA GLY A 141 7.19 -12.51 -3.58
C GLY A 141 7.62 -13.86 -3.04
N TYR A 142 7.99 -13.94 -1.76
CA TYR A 142 8.32 -15.22 -1.11
C TYR A 142 7.15 -16.20 -1.14
N LEU A 143 5.95 -15.75 -0.79
CA LEU A 143 4.75 -16.59 -0.70
C LEU A 143 4.23 -17.07 -2.06
N THR A 144 4.67 -16.47 -3.15
CA THR A 144 4.21 -16.78 -4.51
C THR A 144 5.34 -17.21 -5.46
N ASP A 145 6.49 -17.60 -4.90
CA ASP A 145 7.69 -17.98 -5.68
C ASP A 145 8.05 -16.95 -6.78
N GLY A 146 7.91 -15.67 -6.46
CA GLY A 146 8.24 -14.57 -7.36
C GLY A 146 7.17 -14.25 -8.42
N GLU A 147 6.05 -14.98 -8.48
CA GLU A 147 4.97 -14.72 -9.45
C GLU A 147 4.35 -13.33 -9.28
N ILE A 148 4.26 -12.86 -8.04
CA ILE A 148 3.73 -11.52 -7.72
C ILE A 148 4.78 -10.74 -6.93
N SER A 149 5.27 -9.64 -7.50
CA SER A 149 6.15 -8.72 -6.78
C SER A 149 5.35 -7.82 -5.82
N ARG A 150 6.03 -7.27 -4.81
CA ARG A 150 5.42 -6.27 -3.92
C ARG A 150 4.89 -5.05 -4.70
N LYS A 151 5.60 -4.62 -5.74
CA LYS A 151 5.15 -3.55 -6.62
C LYS A 151 3.84 -3.91 -7.32
N ALA A 152 3.75 -5.08 -7.95
CA ALA A 152 2.54 -5.53 -8.64
C ALA A 152 1.34 -5.65 -7.69
N MET A 153 1.56 -6.15 -6.48
CA MET A 153 0.53 -6.21 -5.43
C MET A 153 -0.04 -4.82 -5.12
N PHE A 154 0.80 -3.82 -4.91
CA PHE A 154 0.34 -2.45 -4.65
C PHE A 154 -0.20 -1.74 -5.89
N GLN A 155 0.30 -2.04 -7.09
CA GLN A 155 -0.26 -1.51 -8.34
C GLN A 155 -1.74 -1.87 -8.49
N HIS A 156 -2.11 -3.09 -8.17
CA HIS A 156 -3.52 -3.50 -8.19
C HIS A 156 -4.38 -2.61 -7.29
N VAL A 157 -3.94 -2.37 -6.05
CA VAL A 157 -4.64 -1.48 -5.11
C VAL A 157 -4.74 -0.05 -5.66
N VAL A 158 -3.64 0.49 -6.19
CA VAL A 158 -3.62 1.85 -6.77
C VAL A 158 -4.58 1.95 -7.96
N HIS A 159 -4.64 0.94 -8.83
CA HIS A 159 -5.63 0.92 -9.93
C HIS A 159 -7.07 1.00 -9.42
N LEU A 160 -7.38 0.27 -8.35
CA LEU A 160 -8.72 0.31 -7.73
C LEU A 160 -9.03 1.70 -7.16
N LEU A 161 -8.07 2.34 -6.48
CA LEU A 161 -8.24 3.68 -5.91
C LEU A 161 -8.46 4.74 -7.01
N ILE A 162 -7.58 4.78 -8.01
CA ILE A 162 -7.67 5.73 -9.12
C ILE A 162 -8.95 5.49 -9.93
N GLY A 163 -9.34 4.23 -10.13
CA GLY A 163 -10.57 3.88 -10.83
C GLY A 163 -11.81 4.39 -10.10
N GLN A 164 -11.89 4.23 -8.79
CA GLN A 164 -12.98 4.75 -7.97
C GLN A 164 -13.05 6.27 -8.03
N ALA A 165 -11.93 6.96 -7.84
CA ALA A 165 -11.87 8.41 -7.90
C ALA A 165 -12.33 8.94 -9.26
N ARG A 166 -11.92 8.31 -10.36
CA ARG A 166 -12.36 8.67 -11.71
C ARG A 166 -13.85 8.45 -11.95
N ARG A 167 -14.40 7.35 -11.46
CA ARG A 167 -15.84 7.08 -11.51
C ARG A 167 -16.62 8.21 -10.84
N ASP A 168 -16.09 8.75 -9.76
CA ASP A 168 -16.72 9.80 -8.96
C ASP A 168 -16.38 11.23 -9.46
N GLY A 169 -15.74 11.35 -10.63
CA GLY A 169 -15.46 12.63 -11.31
C GLY A 169 -14.13 13.27 -10.94
N HIS A 170 -13.29 12.61 -10.14
CA HIS A 170 -11.96 13.05 -9.78
C HIS A 170 -10.89 12.52 -10.76
N LEU A 171 -9.70 13.13 -10.78
CA LEU A 171 -8.54 12.68 -11.56
C LEU A 171 -8.89 12.28 -13.00
N LEU A 172 -9.78 13.04 -13.63
CA LEU A 172 -10.22 12.76 -15.00
C LEU A 172 -9.04 12.83 -15.97
N ARG A 173 -9.00 11.86 -16.89
CA ARG A 173 -8.01 11.86 -17.98
C ARG A 173 -8.25 13.08 -18.86
N THR A 174 -7.18 13.82 -19.14
CA THR A 174 -7.24 14.85 -20.16
C THR A 174 -7.41 14.15 -21.50
N VAL A 175 -8.60 14.26 -22.13
CA VAL A 175 -8.79 13.75 -23.49
C VAL A 175 -7.93 14.63 -24.41
N THR A 176 -6.82 14.07 -24.87
CA THR A 176 -6.08 14.64 -26.01
C THR A 176 -6.84 14.28 -27.26
N HIS A 177 -7.55 15.26 -27.83
CA HIS A 177 -8.07 15.19 -29.19
C HIS A 177 -6.94 15.32 -30.19
#